data_a450bfb3f0d8826ea4755c4b2cc865ac
#
_entry.id   a450bfb3f0d8826ea4755c4b2cc865ac
#
_cell.length_a   1.000
_cell.length_b   1.000
_cell.length_c   1.000
_cell.angle_alpha   90.00
_cell.angle_beta   90.00
_cell.angle_gamma   90.00
#
_symmetry.space_group_name_H-M   'P 1'
#
loop_
_entity.id
_entity.type
_entity.pdbx_description
1 polymer ?
#
loop_
_entity_poly.entity_id
_entity_poly.type
_entity_poly.pdbx_seq_one_letter_code
_entity_poly.pdbx_strand_id
1 'polypeptide(L)'
;MKIGLFSDPHYCKADDIGLNRRPILSLGKIKEAMEAFKEQEVDFCICLGDLVDRAKNDTKIEVLDNLNEVLTIIRSYDIPFYLVPGNHDFVDLTRQDLRGLNINFADPVYDFELGEYKFILLDCNFRSSGLHFDTEGHVWDDANLIPSQVQYLEKALKTGKKCVVLTHENLDPTVDENHTVKNADTIRTIIKESGNVKTVIQGHYHYGSHWQDGDIHYHTLRAMCLGEENYYEIMEL
;
A
#
# COMPACT_ATOMS: atom_id res chain seq x y z
N MET A 1 6.88 -1.75 -19.53
CA MET A 1 5.75 -2.08 -18.63
C MET A 1 5.32 -0.81 -17.96
N LYS A 2 4.00 -0.53 -17.94
CA LYS A 2 3.46 0.63 -17.22
C LYS A 2 2.61 0.16 -16.06
N ILE A 3 2.80 0.75 -14.89
CA ILE A 3 2.02 0.43 -13.69
C ILE A 3 1.35 1.70 -13.15
N GLY A 4 0.06 1.60 -12.80
CA GLY A 4 -0.67 2.66 -12.13
C GLY A 4 -0.50 2.55 -10.62
N LEU A 5 -0.20 3.66 -9.95
CA LEU A 5 0.11 3.69 -8.52
C LEU A 5 -0.68 4.80 -7.83
N PHE A 6 -1.26 4.50 -6.68
CA PHE A 6 -1.80 5.49 -5.75
C PHE A 6 -1.74 4.96 -4.31
N SER A 7 -1.85 5.84 -3.34
CA SER A 7 -1.77 5.50 -1.93
C SER A 7 -2.65 6.42 -1.10
N ASP A 8 -3.05 5.92 0.06
CA ASP A 8 -3.69 6.71 1.12
C ASP A 8 -4.91 7.53 0.66
N PRO A 9 -5.89 6.94 -0.04
CA PRO A 9 -7.14 7.65 -0.36
C PRO A 9 -7.98 7.92 0.88
N HIS A 10 -7.91 7.07 1.93
CA HIS A 10 -8.66 7.20 3.17
C HIS A 10 -10.16 7.46 2.96
N TYR A 11 -10.75 6.84 1.93
CA TYR A 11 -12.13 7.15 1.61
C TYR A 11 -13.08 6.88 2.75
N CYS A 12 -13.79 7.91 3.17
CA CYS A 12 -14.98 7.83 4.01
C CYS A 12 -15.90 9.03 3.72
N LYS A 13 -17.13 9.00 4.24
CA LYS A 13 -18.14 10.05 3.97
C LYS A 13 -17.99 11.25 4.92
N ALA A 14 -16.75 11.68 5.18
CA ALA A 14 -16.40 12.88 5.93
C ALA A 14 -15.68 13.90 5.05
N ASP A 15 -15.98 15.19 5.24
CA ASP A 15 -15.36 16.24 4.46
C ASP A 15 -13.91 16.53 4.89
N ASP A 16 -13.63 16.46 6.19
CA ASP A 16 -12.32 16.66 6.79
C ASP A 16 -12.14 15.75 8.01
N ILE A 17 -11.03 15.03 8.05
CA ILE A 17 -10.65 14.19 9.19
C ILE A 17 -9.33 14.66 9.85
N GLY A 18 -8.95 15.90 9.59
CA GLY A 18 -7.72 16.54 10.11
C GLY A 18 -6.50 16.34 9.20
N LEU A 19 -5.46 17.13 9.46
CA LEU A 19 -4.20 17.10 8.72
C LEU A 19 -4.35 17.35 7.21
N ASN A 20 -5.31 18.20 6.82
CA ASN A 20 -5.65 18.51 5.42
C ASN A 20 -6.13 17.27 4.61
N ARG A 21 -6.64 16.24 5.28
CA ARG A 21 -7.22 15.07 4.60
C ARG A 21 -8.67 15.34 4.23
N ARG A 22 -9.00 15.18 2.95
CA ARG A 22 -10.33 15.41 2.37
C ARG A 22 -10.89 14.09 1.82
N PRO A 23 -11.23 13.14 2.69
CA PRO A 23 -11.58 11.76 2.31
C PRO A 23 -12.81 11.67 1.40
N ILE A 24 -13.79 12.56 1.55
CA ILE A 24 -14.98 12.57 0.68
C ILE A 24 -14.62 12.78 -0.80
N LEU A 25 -13.51 13.45 -1.10
CA LEU A 25 -13.06 13.68 -2.47
C LEU A 25 -12.37 12.46 -3.09
N SER A 26 -11.90 11.51 -2.27
CA SER A 26 -11.07 10.39 -2.73
C SER A 26 -11.78 9.49 -3.73
N LEU A 27 -13.09 9.32 -3.63
CA LEU A 27 -13.83 8.52 -4.60
C LEU A 27 -13.76 9.10 -6.02
N GLY A 28 -13.87 10.43 -6.13
CA GLY A 28 -13.70 11.14 -7.41
C GLY A 28 -12.26 11.08 -7.92
N LYS A 29 -11.29 11.20 -7.01
CA LYS A 29 -9.86 11.12 -7.32
C LYS A 29 -9.45 9.72 -7.80
N ILE A 30 -9.95 8.66 -7.15
CA ILE A 30 -9.75 7.28 -7.60
C ILE A 30 -10.30 7.10 -9.02
N LYS A 31 -11.50 7.61 -9.29
CA LYS A 31 -12.10 7.53 -10.62
C LYS A 31 -11.22 8.21 -11.68
N GLU A 32 -10.75 9.43 -11.40
CA GLU A 32 -9.84 10.17 -12.28
C GLU A 32 -8.53 9.40 -12.52
N ALA A 33 -7.93 8.85 -11.46
CA ALA A 33 -6.72 8.03 -11.57
C ALA A 33 -6.95 6.80 -12.46
N MET A 34 -8.06 6.09 -12.25
CA MET A 34 -8.41 4.91 -13.05
C MET A 34 -8.69 5.26 -14.53
N GLU A 35 -9.28 6.44 -14.82
CA GLU A 35 -9.44 6.96 -16.18
C GLU A 35 -8.08 7.18 -16.84
N ALA A 36 -7.16 7.86 -16.14
CA ALA A 36 -5.81 8.08 -16.64
C ALA A 36 -5.04 6.76 -16.84
N PHE A 37 -5.17 5.79 -15.92
CA PHE A 37 -4.56 4.47 -16.08
C PHE A 37 -5.06 3.73 -17.31
N LYS A 38 -6.36 3.81 -17.59
CA LYS A 38 -6.96 3.22 -18.79
C LYS A 38 -6.48 3.93 -20.06
N GLU A 39 -6.45 5.26 -20.08
CA GLU A 39 -5.97 6.04 -21.24
C GLU A 39 -4.50 5.78 -21.55
N GLN A 40 -3.69 5.54 -20.52
CA GLN A 40 -2.26 5.25 -20.65
C GLN A 40 -1.95 3.76 -20.84
N GLU A 41 -2.98 2.91 -20.88
CA GLU A 41 -2.89 1.46 -21.08
C GLU A 41 -1.92 0.81 -20.07
N VAL A 42 -2.11 1.09 -18.77
CA VAL A 42 -1.30 0.44 -17.73
C VAL A 42 -1.57 -1.07 -17.70
N ASP A 43 -0.52 -1.86 -17.47
CA ASP A 43 -0.64 -3.32 -17.38
C ASP A 43 -1.43 -3.78 -16.15
N PHE A 44 -1.34 -3.01 -15.06
CA PHE A 44 -2.08 -3.20 -13.80
C PHE A 44 -1.97 -1.95 -12.92
N CYS A 45 -2.76 -1.89 -11.85
CA CYS A 45 -2.63 -0.84 -10.84
C CYS A 45 -2.51 -1.40 -9.42
N ILE A 46 -1.86 -0.64 -8.55
CA ILE A 46 -1.65 -0.99 -7.14
C ILE A 46 -2.06 0.19 -6.26
N CYS A 47 -2.85 -0.08 -5.22
CA CYS A 47 -2.99 0.81 -4.07
C CYS A 47 -2.02 0.38 -2.98
N LEU A 48 -1.26 1.33 -2.45
CA LEU A 48 -0.29 1.07 -1.36
C LEU A 48 -0.89 1.28 0.03
N GLY A 49 -2.18 1.05 0.19
CA GLY A 49 -2.84 1.00 1.48
C GLY A 49 -3.65 2.22 1.86
N ASP A 50 -4.27 2.11 3.02
CA ASP A 50 -5.19 3.09 3.57
C ASP A 50 -6.29 3.47 2.56
N LEU A 51 -6.88 2.42 1.95
CA LEU A 51 -7.86 2.56 0.89
C LEU A 51 -9.15 3.20 1.44
N VAL A 52 -9.52 2.85 2.68
CA VAL A 52 -10.67 3.40 3.38
C VAL A 52 -10.29 3.89 4.78
N ASP A 53 -11.12 4.75 5.31
CA ASP A 53 -11.06 5.24 6.70
C ASP A 53 -12.49 5.23 7.29
N ARG A 54 -12.62 5.65 8.54
CA ARG A 54 -13.91 5.81 9.21
C ARG A 54 -14.20 7.28 9.48
N ALA A 55 -15.41 7.71 9.23
CA ALA A 55 -15.94 8.93 9.80
C ALA A 55 -16.26 8.72 11.30
N LYS A 56 -16.38 9.80 12.06
CA LYS A 56 -16.47 9.79 13.54
C LYS A 56 -17.47 8.78 14.15
N ASN A 57 -18.56 8.49 13.45
CA ASN A 57 -19.63 7.63 13.95
C ASN A 57 -19.87 6.40 13.07
N ASP A 58 -18.98 6.14 12.11
CA ASP A 58 -19.16 4.99 11.23
C ASP A 58 -19.04 3.69 12.01
N THR A 59 -19.89 2.77 11.64
CA THR A 59 -19.83 1.37 12.05
C THR A 59 -18.96 0.59 11.06
N LYS A 60 -18.53 -0.60 11.42
CA LYS A 60 -17.86 -1.53 10.52
C LYS A 60 -18.64 -1.76 9.21
N ILE A 61 -19.97 -1.76 9.25
CA ILE A 61 -20.82 -1.95 8.07
C ILE A 61 -20.64 -0.78 7.10
N GLU A 62 -20.63 0.45 7.60
CA GLU A 62 -20.43 1.65 6.77
C GLU A 62 -19.03 1.70 6.18
N VAL A 63 -17.99 1.27 6.92
CA VAL A 63 -16.63 1.15 6.37
C VAL A 63 -16.57 0.08 5.27
N LEU A 64 -17.24 -1.06 5.43
CA LEU A 64 -17.36 -2.08 4.38
C LEU A 64 -18.12 -1.56 3.15
N ASP A 65 -19.17 -0.78 3.34
CA ASP A 65 -19.92 -0.16 2.26
C ASP A 65 -19.03 0.84 1.49
N ASN A 66 -18.25 1.66 2.20
CA ASN A 66 -17.29 2.57 1.60
C ASN A 66 -16.24 1.81 0.77
N LEU A 67 -15.70 0.71 1.30
CA LEU A 67 -14.76 -0.14 0.58
C LEU A 67 -15.39 -0.75 -0.68
N ASN A 68 -16.64 -1.20 -0.61
CA ASN A 68 -17.37 -1.72 -1.77
C ASN A 68 -17.63 -0.63 -2.84
N GLU A 69 -17.91 0.61 -2.45
CA GLU A 69 -18.04 1.73 -3.38
C GLU A 69 -16.73 1.96 -4.15
N VAL A 70 -15.59 2.00 -3.44
CA VAL A 70 -14.25 2.13 -4.04
C VAL A 70 -13.97 0.98 -5.01
N LEU A 71 -14.16 -0.26 -4.56
CA LEU A 71 -13.89 -1.45 -5.39
C LEU A 71 -14.82 -1.52 -6.61
N THR A 72 -16.04 -1.01 -6.52
CA THR A 72 -16.96 -0.94 -7.65
C THR A 72 -16.40 -0.02 -8.74
N ILE A 73 -15.86 1.14 -8.36
CA ILE A 73 -15.21 2.04 -9.32
C ILE A 73 -13.99 1.36 -9.94
N ILE A 74 -13.06 0.86 -9.12
CA ILE A 74 -11.82 0.24 -9.62
C ILE A 74 -12.13 -0.87 -10.63
N ARG A 75 -13.05 -1.76 -10.28
CA ARG A 75 -13.44 -2.91 -11.13
C ARG A 75 -14.11 -2.52 -12.43
N SER A 76 -14.71 -1.33 -12.51
CA SER A 76 -15.40 -0.87 -13.75
C SER A 76 -14.43 -0.57 -14.90
N TYR A 77 -13.12 -0.52 -14.65
CA TYR A 77 -12.10 -0.23 -15.67
C TYR A 77 -11.43 -1.47 -16.27
N ASP A 78 -11.69 -2.66 -15.72
CA ASP A 78 -11.10 -3.94 -16.19
C ASP A 78 -9.55 -3.92 -16.23
N ILE A 79 -8.95 -3.21 -15.27
CA ILE A 79 -7.50 -3.18 -15.02
C ILE A 79 -7.20 -4.11 -13.85
N PRO A 80 -6.24 -5.05 -13.93
CA PRO A 80 -5.83 -5.86 -12.79
C PRO A 80 -5.44 -4.97 -11.60
N PHE A 81 -6.04 -5.22 -10.44
CA PHE A 81 -5.85 -4.44 -9.23
C PHE A 81 -5.22 -5.26 -8.11
N TYR A 82 -4.25 -4.66 -7.43
CA TYR A 82 -3.57 -5.23 -6.28
C TYR A 82 -3.59 -4.23 -5.11
N LEU A 83 -3.65 -4.75 -3.89
CA LEU A 83 -3.65 -3.96 -2.67
C LEU A 83 -2.51 -4.39 -1.74
N VAL A 84 -1.71 -3.46 -1.29
CA VAL A 84 -0.91 -3.58 -0.06
C VAL A 84 -1.74 -2.92 1.04
N PRO A 85 -2.32 -3.65 2.00
CA PRO A 85 -3.16 -3.02 3.01
C PRO A 85 -2.35 -2.05 3.89
N GLY A 86 -2.96 -0.93 4.25
CA GLY A 86 -2.43 0.02 5.21
C GLY A 86 -3.05 -0.13 6.59
N ASN A 87 -2.54 0.63 7.55
CA ASN A 87 -2.96 0.52 8.94
C ASN A 87 -4.41 0.96 9.17
N HIS A 88 -4.91 1.96 8.42
CA HIS A 88 -6.31 2.38 8.50
C HIS A 88 -7.29 1.34 7.94
N ASP A 89 -6.87 0.53 6.98
CA ASP A 89 -7.71 -0.57 6.48
C ASP A 89 -8.04 -1.59 7.59
N PHE A 90 -7.26 -1.64 8.68
CA PHE A 90 -7.44 -2.58 9.79
C PHE A 90 -7.92 -1.94 11.10
N VAL A 91 -8.36 -0.69 11.08
CA VAL A 91 -9.00 -0.08 12.26
C VAL A 91 -10.34 -0.75 12.58
N ASP A 92 -11.14 -1.01 11.55
CA ASP A 92 -12.47 -1.63 11.68
C ASP A 92 -12.60 -2.96 10.92
N LEU A 93 -11.77 -3.17 9.90
CA LEU A 93 -11.82 -4.38 9.08
C LEU A 93 -10.79 -5.42 9.54
N THR A 94 -11.00 -6.63 9.11
CA THR A 94 -10.08 -7.74 9.33
C THR A 94 -9.59 -8.29 7.98
N ARG A 95 -8.49 -9.04 8.00
CA ARG A 95 -8.05 -9.79 6.80
C ARG A 95 -9.14 -10.71 6.26
N GLN A 96 -10.00 -11.25 7.15
CA GLN A 96 -11.13 -12.07 6.73
C GLN A 96 -12.16 -11.28 5.92
N ASP A 97 -12.40 -10.00 6.26
CA ASP A 97 -13.29 -9.13 5.48
C ASP A 97 -12.68 -8.89 4.08
N LEU A 98 -11.39 -8.59 3.99
CA LEU A 98 -10.72 -8.40 2.70
C LEU A 98 -10.72 -9.67 1.82
N ARG A 99 -10.48 -10.86 2.41
CA ARG A 99 -10.59 -12.16 1.70
C ARG A 99 -11.97 -12.37 1.09
N GLY A 100 -13.02 -11.90 1.78
CA GLY A 100 -14.39 -11.98 1.28
C GLY A 100 -14.68 -11.14 0.04
N LEU A 101 -13.81 -10.17 -0.28
CA LEU A 101 -14.03 -9.21 -1.37
C LEU A 101 -13.42 -9.65 -2.72
N ASN A 102 -12.76 -10.79 -2.79
CA ASN A 102 -12.11 -11.30 -4.01
C ASN A 102 -11.18 -10.26 -4.67
N ILE A 103 -10.24 -9.72 -3.91
CA ILE A 103 -9.16 -8.84 -4.35
C ILE A 103 -7.81 -9.52 -4.16
N ASN A 104 -6.82 -9.16 -4.97
CA ASN A 104 -5.43 -9.57 -4.77
C ASN A 104 -4.78 -8.63 -3.76
N PHE A 105 -4.41 -9.11 -2.60
CA PHE A 105 -3.78 -8.30 -1.56
C PHE A 105 -2.70 -9.06 -0.80
N ALA A 106 -1.80 -8.32 -0.12
CA ALA A 106 -0.81 -8.91 0.77
C ALA A 106 -1.49 -9.51 2.02
N ASP A 107 -1.39 -10.86 2.21
CA ASP A 107 -2.03 -11.58 3.32
C ASP A 107 -1.20 -12.80 3.78
N PRO A 108 -0.16 -12.65 4.58
CA PRO A 108 0.59 -11.40 4.83
C PRO A 108 1.58 -11.06 3.71
N VAL A 109 1.73 -11.89 2.71
CA VAL A 109 2.53 -11.67 1.50
C VAL A 109 1.75 -12.07 0.27
N TYR A 110 1.97 -11.36 -0.81
CA TYR A 110 1.48 -11.70 -2.13
C TYR A 110 2.59 -11.43 -3.14
N ASP A 111 2.87 -12.34 -4.06
CA ASP A 111 3.77 -12.05 -5.15
C ASP A 111 3.20 -12.51 -6.50
N PHE A 112 3.65 -11.86 -7.54
CA PHE A 112 3.33 -12.24 -8.92
C PHE A 112 4.47 -11.82 -9.85
N GLU A 113 4.47 -12.40 -11.03
CA GLU A 113 5.47 -12.12 -12.05
C GLU A 113 4.82 -11.62 -13.33
N LEU A 114 5.41 -10.59 -13.92
CA LEU A 114 5.00 -10.08 -15.23
C LEU A 114 6.25 -9.70 -16.03
N GLY A 115 6.43 -10.30 -17.20
CA GLY A 115 7.64 -10.13 -18.01
C GLY A 115 8.92 -10.52 -17.25
N GLU A 116 9.87 -9.60 -17.20
CA GLU A 116 11.15 -9.78 -16.48
C GLU A 116 11.10 -9.38 -15.00
N TYR A 117 9.94 -8.92 -14.51
CA TYR A 117 9.77 -8.40 -13.16
C TYR A 117 9.04 -9.40 -12.26
N LYS A 118 9.40 -9.34 -10.97
CA LYS A 118 8.69 -9.95 -9.86
C LYS A 118 8.29 -8.86 -8.86
N PHE A 119 7.00 -8.78 -8.56
CA PHE A 119 6.42 -7.85 -7.59
C PHE A 119 6.18 -8.59 -6.28
N ILE A 120 6.65 -8.03 -5.17
CA ILE A 120 6.55 -8.64 -3.83
C ILE A 120 5.85 -7.64 -2.92
N LEU A 121 4.62 -7.94 -2.57
CA LEU A 121 3.76 -7.13 -1.71
C LEU A 121 3.84 -7.68 -0.27
N LEU A 122 4.16 -6.82 0.68
CA LEU A 122 4.37 -7.18 2.08
C LEU A 122 3.41 -6.39 2.97
N ASP A 123 2.64 -7.10 3.76
CA ASP A 123 1.77 -6.52 4.79
C ASP A 123 2.60 -6.24 6.05
N CYS A 124 2.86 -4.97 6.34
CA CYS A 124 3.60 -4.54 7.53
C CYS A 124 2.72 -4.33 8.77
N ASN A 125 1.41 -4.61 8.69
CA ASN A 125 0.43 -4.38 9.76
C ASN A 125 0.52 -5.42 10.89
N PHE A 126 1.73 -5.76 11.31
CA PHE A 126 2.01 -6.58 12.46
C PHE A 126 2.74 -5.75 13.52
N ARG A 127 2.41 -5.98 14.78
CA ARG A 127 3.15 -5.41 15.89
C ARG A 127 4.49 -6.11 16.09
N SER A 128 5.39 -5.48 16.80
CA SER A 128 6.64 -6.09 17.28
C SER A 128 6.40 -7.37 18.10
N SER A 129 5.21 -7.52 18.69
CA SER A 129 4.76 -8.75 19.36
C SER A 129 4.39 -9.90 18.42
N GLY A 130 4.28 -9.64 17.13
CA GLY A 130 3.82 -10.59 16.10
C GLY A 130 2.30 -10.65 15.93
N LEU A 131 1.53 -9.83 16.66
CA LEU A 131 0.09 -9.73 16.48
C LEU A 131 -0.23 -8.79 15.33
N HIS A 132 -1.18 -9.18 14.47
CA HIS A 132 -1.64 -8.33 13.39
C HIS A 132 -2.56 -7.20 13.88
N PHE A 133 -2.63 -6.08 13.16
CA PHE A 133 -3.43 -4.90 13.51
C PHE A 133 -4.94 -5.17 13.51
N ASP A 134 -5.43 -6.16 12.78
CA ASP A 134 -6.83 -6.59 12.80
C ASP A 134 -7.24 -7.27 14.12
N THR A 135 -6.32 -7.39 15.08
CA THR A 135 -6.57 -7.91 16.41
C THR A 135 -6.85 -6.77 17.40
N GLU A 136 -7.30 -7.11 18.59
CA GLU A 136 -7.60 -6.12 19.63
C GLU A 136 -6.43 -5.18 19.90
N GLY A 137 -6.72 -3.86 19.91
CA GLY A 137 -5.76 -2.80 20.26
C GLY A 137 -4.79 -2.43 19.13
N HIS A 138 -5.27 -1.97 18.01
CA HIS A 138 -4.50 -1.35 16.94
C HIS A 138 -3.50 -0.28 17.45
N VAL A 139 -2.26 -0.33 16.97
CA VAL A 139 -1.17 0.62 17.27
C VAL A 139 -0.45 0.93 15.96
N TRP A 140 -0.80 2.03 15.33
CA TRP A 140 -0.38 2.41 13.98
C TRP A 140 1.13 2.65 13.82
N ASP A 141 1.82 3.00 14.90
CA ASP A 141 3.25 3.32 14.95
C ASP A 141 4.14 2.14 15.39
N ASP A 142 3.58 0.91 15.45
CA ASP A 142 4.33 -0.31 15.75
C ASP A 142 4.26 -1.32 14.59
N ALA A 143 4.44 -0.82 13.35
CA ALA A 143 4.47 -1.64 12.15
C ALA A 143 5.73 -2.50 12.09
N ASN A 144 5.58 -3.76 11.66
CA ASN A 144 6.69 -4.72 11.65
C ASN A 144 6.46 -5.84 10.62
N LEU A 145 7.53 -6.39 10.07
CA LEU A 145 7.48 -7.64 9.31
C LEU A 145 7.81 -8.82 10.23
N ILE A 146 6.88 -9.77 10.33
CA ILE A 146 7.09 -10.95 11.18
C ILE A 146 8.15 -11.90 10.59
N PRO A 147 8.77 -12.77 11.40
CA PRO A 147 9.86 -13.65 10.93
C PRO A 147 9.52 -14.51 9.70
N SER A 148 8.27 -14.94 9.56
CA SER A 148 7.84 -15.72 8.39
C SER A 148 7.83 -14.90 7.10
N GLN A 149 7.49 -13.61 7.18
CA GLN A 149 7.56 -12.70 6.02
C GLN A 149 9.00 -12.37 5.65
N VAL A 150 9.87 -12.17 6.65
CA VAL A 150 11.31 -11.97 6.44
C VAL A 150 11.90 -13.16 5.69
N GLN A 151 11.65 -14.39 6.17
CA GLN A 151 12.09 -15.64 5.51
C GLN A 151 11.50 -15.77 4.10
N TYR A 152 10.24 -15.38 3.92
CA TYR A 152 9.62 -15.40 2.60
C TYR A 152 10.32 -14.43 1.65
N LEU A 153 10.59 -13.18 2.09
CA LEU A 153 11.27 -12.16 1.30
C LEU A 153 12.66 -12.66 0.86
N GLU A 154 13.47 -13.20 1.79
CA GLU A 154 14.78 -13.78 1.48
C GLU A 154 14.71 -14.88 0.42
N LYS A 155 13.65 -15.70 0.46
CA LYS A 155 13.42 -16.76 -0.52
C LYS A 155 12.93 -16.20 -1.85
N ALA A 156 11.97 -15.27 -1.82
CA ALA A 156 11.34 -14.68 -3.00
C ALA A 156 12.34 -13.88 -3.85
N LEU A 157 13.35 -13.28 -3.19
CA LEU A 157 14.43 -12.53 -3.85
C LEU A 157 15.50 -13.44 -4.48
N LYS A 158 15.52 -14.75 -4.20
CA LYS A 158 16.41 -15.70 -4.87
C LYS A 158 15.87 -16.09 -6.26
N THR A 159 15.83 -15.11 -7.15
CA THR A 159 15.31 -15.23 -8.52
C THR A 159 16.23 -14.54 -9.51
N GLY A 160 16.15 -14.92 -10.80
CA GLY A 160 16.84 -14.22 -11.88
C GLY A 160 16.07 -12.98 -12.40
N LYS A 161 14.91 -12.64 -11.80
CA LYS A 161 14.08 -11.52 -12.21
C LYS A 161 14.47 -10.23 -11.49
N LYS A 162 14.16 -9.09 -12.10
CA LYS A 162 14.17 -7.79 -11.43
C LYS A 162 13.02 -7.75 -10.42
N CYS A 163 13.30 -7.41 -9.16
CA CYS A 163 12.29 -7.39 -8.13
C CYS A 163 11.88 -5.95 -7.78
N VAL A 164 10.57 -5.77 -7.58
CA VAL A 164 9.97 -4.56 -7.00
C VAL A 164 9.34 -4.98 -5.67
N VAL A 165 9.72 -4.32 -4.58
CA VAL A 165 9.16 -4.57 -3.24
C VAL A 165 8.16 -3.47 -2.92
N LEU A 166 7.00 -3.85 -2.41
CA LEU A 166 5.91 -2.92 -2.10
C LEU A 166 5.46 -3.11 -0.65
N THR A 167 5.42 -2.02 0.09
CA THR A 167 4.95 -1.96 1.49
C THR A 167 4.02 -0.76 1.65
N HIS A 168 3.17 -0.76 2.68
CA HIS A 168 2.49 0.48 3.04
C HIS A 168 3.41 1.35 3.88
N GLU A 169 3.83 0.88 5.04
CA GLU A 169 4.74 1.61 5.93
C GLU A 169 6.16 1.67 5.37
N ASN A 170 6.91 2.71 5.75
CA ASN A 170 8.16 3.05 5.11
C ASN A 170 9.34 2.17 5.56
N LEU A 171 10.21 1.88 4.62
CA LEU A 171 11.56 1.36 4.83
C LEU A 171 12.62 2.48 4.70
N ASP A 172 12.23 3.67 4.27
CA ASP A 172 13.09 4.85 4.08
C ASP A 172 13.55 5.41 5.43
N PRO A 173 14.86 5.44 5.73
CA PRO A 173 15.37 5.91 7.02
C PRO A 173 15.32 7.44 7.18
N THR A 174 14.93 8.19 6.16
CA THR A 174 14.77 9.64 6.21
C THR A 174 13.38 10.07 6.68
N VAL A 175 12.43 9.13 6.69
CA VAL A 175 11.10 9.31 7.28
C VAL A 175 11.19 9.06 8.80
N ASP A 176 10.35 9.74 9.56
CA ASP A 176 10.36 9.59 11.02
C ASP A 176 9.99 8.16 11.49
N GLU A 177 10.42 7.81 12.70
CA GLU A 177 10.33 6.46 13.24
C GLU A 177 8.90 5.93 13.43
N ASN A 178 7.90 6.82 13.51
CA ASN A 178 6.50 6.42 13.68
C ASN A 178 5.88 5.96 12.36
N HIS A 179 6.39 6.44 11.24
CA HIS A 179 5.96 6.02 9.91
C HIS A 179 6.84 4.91 9.32
N THR A 180 7.84 4.44 10.08
CA THR A 180 8.83 3.47 9.60
C THR A 180 8.62 2.11 10.25
N VAL A 181 8.74 1.05 9.46
CA VAL A 181 8.72 -0.34 9.93
C VAL A 181 9.84 -0.57 10.97
N LYS A 182 9.51 -1.11 12.14
CA LYS A 182 10.45 -1.23 13.28
C LYS A 182 11.69 -2.08 12.95
N ASN A 183 11.58 -3.07 12.08
CA ASN A 183 12.71 -3.88 11.61
C ASN A 183 13.18 -3.50 10.20
N ALA A 184 12.97 -2.26 9.77
CA ALA A 184 13.33 -1.77 8.44
C ALA A 184 14.81 -1.99 8.09
N ASP A 185 15.73 -1.83 9.04
CA ASP A 185 17.17 -2.06 8.82
C ASP A 185 17.47 -3.48 8.34
N THR A 186 16.83 -4.48 8.94
CA THR A 186 16.95 -5.88 8.53
C THR A 186 16.42 -6.07 7.11
N ILE A 187 15.26 -5.49 6.82
CA ILE A 187 14.62 -5.61 5.50
C ILE A 187 15.47 -4.94 4.42
N ARG A 188 15.98 -3.72 4.67
CA ARG A 188 16.89 -3.03 3.75
C ARG A 188 18.16 -3.85 3.47
N THR A 189 18.73 -4.48 4.50
CA THR A 189 19.90 -5.34 4.35
C THR A 189 19.60 -6.51 3.41
N ILE A 190 18.50 -7.21 3.60
CA ILE A 190 18.06 -8.33 2.75
C ILE A 190 17.85 -7.86 1.30
N ILE A 191 17.16 -6.73 1.12
CA ILE A 191 16.92 -6.11 -0.19
C ILE A 191 18.26 -5.82 -0.89
N LYS A 192 19.17 -5.18 -0.19
CA LYS A 192 20.49 -4.79 -0.73
C LYS A 192 21.36 -5.99 -1.11
N GLU A 193 21.41 -7.00 -0.23
CA GLU A 193 22.20 -8.21 -0.45
C GLU A 193 21.66 -9.08 -1.59
N SER A 194 20.37 -8.96 -1.92
CA SER A 194 19.76 -9.70 -3.04
C SER A 194 20.31 -9.30 -4.41
N GLY A 195 20.69 -8.03 -4.58
CA GLY A 195 21.24 -7.45 -5.80
C GLY A 195 20.25 -7.28 -6.97
N ASN A 196 19.02 -7.77 -6.86
CA ASN A 196 18.02 -7.76 -7.92
C ASN A 196 16.81 -6.82 -7.67
N VAL A 197 16.78 -6.13 -6.52
CA VAL A 197 15.82 -5.06 -6.25
C VAL A 197 16.43 -3.72 -6.65
N LYS A 198 15.71 -2.95 -7.45
CA LYS A 198 16.06 -1.57 -7.82
C LYS A 198 15.04 -0.56 -7.35
N THR A 199 13.84 -1.02 -7.00
CA THR A 199 12.72 -0.15 -6.64
C THR A 199 11.96 -0.73 -5.45
N VAL A 200 11.75 0.11 -4.45
CA VAL A 200 10.84 -0.12 -3.32
C VAL A 200 9.79 0.99 -3.37
N ILE A 201 8.50 0.63 -3.36
CA ILE A 201 7.40 1.60 -3.47
C ILE A 201 6.57 1.52 -2.18
N GLN A 202 6.25 2.67 -1.60
CA GLN A 202 5.69 2.80 -0.26
C GLN A 202 4.58 3.86 -0.20
N GLY A 203 3.77 3.83 0.85
CA GLY A 203 2.73 4.81 1.19
C GLY A 203 2.94 5.41 2.58
N HIS A 204 1.83 5.58 3.34
CA HIS A 204 1.79 5.93 4.76
C HIS A 204 2.32 7.33 5.13
N TYR A 205 3.48 7.73 4.65
CA TYR A 205 4.00 9.07 4.87
C TYR A 205 3.40 10.04 3.84
N HIS A 206 2.29 10.65 4.20
CA HIS A 206 1.39 11.39 3.29
C HIS A 206 2.06 12.44 2.40
N TYR A 207 3.17 13.03 2.86
CA TYR A 207 3.88 14.05 2.07
C TYR A 207 4.75 13.50 0.96
N GLY A 208 4.91 12.16 0.94
CA GLY A 208 5.82 11.48 0.03
C GLY A 208 7.28 11.69 0.40
N SER A 209 8.13 10.78 -0.02
CA SER A 209 9.59 10.88 0.11
C SER A 209 10.29 10.14 -1.02
N HIS A 210 11.56 10.43 -1.19
CA HIS A 210 12.43 9.69 -2.07
C HIS A 210 13.81 9.57 -1.43
N TRP A 211 14.25 8.34 -1.24
CA TRP A 211 15.58 8.05 -0.75
C TRP A 211 16.26 7.00 -1.64
N GLN A 212 17.60 7.02 -1.69
CA GLN A 212 18.39 6.12 -2.51
C GLN A 212 19.53 5.49 -1.71
N ASP A 213 19.65 4.16 -1.76
CA ASP A 213 20.79 3.41 -1.24
C ASP A 213 21.50 2.66 -2.38
N GLY A 214 22.61 3.22 -2.84
CA GLY A 214 23.28 2.71 -4.05
C GLY A 214 22.36 2.83 -5.27
N ASP A 215 22.04 1.69 -5.89
CA ASP A 215 21.14 1.62 -7.06
C ASP A 215 19.67 1.36 -6.68
N ILE A 216 19.34 1.33 -5.39
CA ILE A 216 18.00 1.04 -4.93
C ILE A 216 17.27 2.34 -4.61
N HIS A 217 16.16 2.58 -5.27
CA HIS A 217 15.29 3.73 -5.05
C HIS A 217 14.13 3.35 -4.14
N TYR A 218 13.98 4.06 -3.02
CA TYR A 218 12.83 3.98 -2.12
C TYR A 218 11.94 5.18 -2.44
N HIS A 219 10.74 4.90 -2.90
CA HIS A 219 9.80 5.91 -3.36
C HIS A 219 8.50 5.80 -2.58
N THR A 220 8.21 6.82 -1.78
CA THR A 220 6.96 6.93 -1.02
C THR A 220 6.01 7.83 -1.77
N LEU A 221 4.85 7.30 -2.14
CA LEU A 221 3.82 8.04 -2.85
C LEU A 221 3.22 9.12 -1.95
N ARG A 222 2.85 10.22 -2.56
CA ARG A 222 2.07 11.23 -1.87
C ARG A 222 0.62 10.76 -1.71
N ALA A 223 0.03 11.02 -0.53
CA ALA A 223 -1.31 10.57 -0.21
C ALA A 223 -2.38 11.21 -1.08
N MET A 224 -3.25 10.39 -1.67
CA MET A 224 -4.36 10.85 -2.52
C MET A 224 -5.38 11.69 -1.74
N CYS A 225 -5.57 11.44 -0.44
CA CYS A 225 -6.54 12.16 0.38
C CYS A 225 -6.18 13.63 0.67
N LEU A 226 -4.93 14.07 0.41
CA LEU A 226 -4.50 15.42 0.75
C LEU A 226 -5.14 16.48 -0.14
N GLY A 227 -5.77 17.47 0.49
CA GLY A 227 -6.32 18.65 -0.18
C GLY A 227 -7.26 18.32 -1.35
N GLU A 228 -7.30 19.23 -2.32
CA GLU A 228 -8.15 19.10 -3.51
C GLU A 228 -7.41 18.46 -4.70
N GLU A 229 -6.09 18.56 -4.74
CA GLU A 229 -5.26 17.96 -5.79
C GLU A 229 -5.32 16.45 -5.78
N ASN A 230 -5.11 15.81 -6.93
CA ASN A 230 -5.07 14.36 -7.04
C ASN A 230 -3.63 13.86 -7.21
N TYR A 231 -3.24 12.94 -6.37
CA TYR A 231 -1.91 12.34 -6.38
C TYR A 231 -2.01 10.86 -6.75
N TYR A 232 -1.60 10.55 -7.95
CA TYR A 232 -1.38 9.20 -8.48
C TYR A 232 -0.19 9.24 -9.44
N GLU A 233 0.39 8.11 -9.75
CA GLU A 233 1.54 8.02 -10.64
C GLU A 233 1.36 6.91 -11.67
N ILE A 234 2.00 7.09 -12.83
CA ILE A 234 2.17 6.04 -13.83
C ILE A 234 3.67 5.82 -13.98
N MET A 235 4.15 4.67 -13.51
CA MET A 235 5.55 4.31 -13.52
C MET A 235 5.85 3.39 -14.70
N GLU A 236 6.90 3.69 -15.44
CA GLU A 236 7.47 2.81 -16.46
C GLU A 236 8.66 2.04 -15.90
N LEU A 237 8.62 0.70 -16.04
CA LEU A 237 9.67 -0.24 -15.58
C LEU A 237 10.40 -0.86 -16.77
#